data_bbb1033fbd92113e3f973357b500571b
#
_entry.id   bbb1033fbd92113e3f973357b500571b
#
_cell.length_a   1.000
_cell.length_b   1.000
_cell.length_c   1.000
_cell.angle_alpha   90.00
_cell.angle_beta   90.00
_cell.angle_gamma   90.00
#
_symmetry.space_group_name_H-M   'P 1'
#
loop_
_entity.id
_entity.type
_entity.pdbx_description
1 polymer ?
#
loop_
_entity_poly.entity_id
_entity_poly.type
_entity_poly.pdbx_seq_one_letter_code
_entity_poly.pdbx_strand_id
1 'polypeptide(L)'
;PISASKNEGISELVAHAMHVTKYQERPGRQDFCDAKDHGGAVHRCLHGIMHLIEDHAESAGIPIRFAAAKLAEGDHLILEQLQLDENEKETLEHIIVQMETERGLDRAAAIADMRFTFIEKICKETVVKPHESREHMRSVKMDKVLTGRFTAIPCFIAIMGLVFFLTFFVGDFLKGGLEYALAVFSDLNCKE
;
A
#
# COMPACT_ATOMS: atom_id res chain seq x y z
N PRO A 1 -17.26 1.26 -17.87
CA PRO A 1 -17.05 1.99 -16.62
C PRO A 1 -18.01 1.48 -15.54
N ILE A 2 -17.51 1.32 -14.30
CA ILE A 2 -18.28 0.79 -13.16
C ILE A 2 -18.21 1.80 -12.03
N SER A 3 -19.36 2.10 -11.42
CA SER A 3 -19.44 2.94 -10.23
C SER A 3 -20.38 2.28 -9.21
N ALA A 4 -19.81 1.68 -8.17
CA ALA A 4 -20.59 1.06 -7.10
C ALA A 4 -21.48 2.07 -6.36
N SER A 5 -20.99 3.28 -6.11
CA SER A 5 -21.73 4.35 -5.42
C SER A 5 -22.93 4.88 -6.23
N LYS A 6 -22.86 4.79 -7.57
CA LYS A 6 -23.93 5.23 -8.48
C LYS A 6 -24.76 4.10 -9.02
N ASN A 7 -24.42 2.85 -8.67
CA ASN A 7 -25.04 1.63 -9.21
C ASN A 7 -24.96 1.51 -10.75
N GLU A 8 -23.90 2.07 -11.36
CA GLU A 8 -23.68 2.03 -12.81
C GLU A 8 -22.76 0.86 -13.19
N GLY A 9 -23.08 0.14 -14.27
CA GLY A 9 -22.28 -0.94 -14.85
C GLY A 9 -22.22 -2.24 -14.04
N ILE A 10 -22.98 -2.39 -12.95
CA ILE A 10 -22.92 -3.58 -12.10
C ILE A 10 -23.53 -4.80 -12.81
N SER A 11 -24.62 -4.63 -13.54
CA SER A 11 -25.22 -5.71 -14.33
C SER A 11 -24.29 -6.25 -15.41
N GLU A 12 -23.54 -5.37 -16.07
CA GLU A 12 -22.53 -5.74 -17.05
C GLU A 12 -21.36 -6.49 -16.41
N LEU A 13 -20.92 -6.05 -15.23
CA LEU A 13 -19.88 -6.74 -14.46
C LEU A 13 -20.32 -8.17 -14.11
N VAL A 14 -21.54 -8.35 -13.60
CA VAL A 14 -22.09 -9.66 -13.25
C VAL A 14 -22.21 -10.54 -14.49
N ALA A 15 -22.71 -9.99 -15.62
CA ALA A 15 -22.82 -10.73 -16.87
C ALA A 15 -21.44 -11.20 -17.37
N HIS A 16 -20.41 -10.33 -17.29
CA HIS A 16 -19.04 -10.68 -17.64
C HIS A 16 -18.45 -11.74 -16.71
N ALA A 17 -18.65 -11.62 -15.41
CA ALA A 17 -18.20 -12.62 -14.44
C ALA A 17 -18.82 -14.01 -14.72
N MET A 18 -20.12 -14.04 -15.01
CA MET A 18 -20.82 -15.27 -15.39
C MET A 18 -20.30 -15.84 -16.72
N HIS A 19 -19.98 -14.99 -17.69
CA HIS A 19 -19.40 -15.41 -18.97
C HIS A 19 -18.03 -16.07 -18.76
N VAL A 20 -17.12 -15.39 -18.05
CA VAL A 20 -15.78 -15.91 -17.72
C VAL A 20 -15.86 -17.26 -16.99
N THR A 21 -16.76 -17.37 -16.03
CA THR A 21 -16.97 -18.63 -15.28
C THR A 21 -17.51 -19.75 -16.18
N LYS A 22 -18.45 -19.43 -17.06
CA LYS A 22 -19.07 -20.42 -17.97
C LYS A 22 -18.11 -20.94 -19.02
N TYR A 23 -17.29 -20.05 -19.60
CA TYR A 23 -16.38 -20.40 -20.68
C TYR A 23 -14.95 -20.66 -20.22
N GLN A 24 -14.69 -20.60 -18.89
CA GLN A 24 -13.36 -20.81 -18.29
C GLN A 24 -12.26 -19.94 -18.96
N GLU A 25 -12.63 -18.71 -19.34
CA GLU A 25 -11.70 -17.78 -19.95
C GLU A 25 -10.59 -17.41 -18.93
N ARG A 26 -9.35 -17.50 -19.39
CA ARG A 26 -8.18 -17.15 -18.58
C ARG A 26 -7.42 -16.01 -19.25
N PRO A 27 -6.80 -15.11 -18.46
CA PRO A 27 -5.95 -14.07 -19.05
C PRO A 27 -4.80 -14.73 -19.80
N GLY A 28 -4.50 -14.18 -20.99
CA GLY A 28 -3.48 -14.75 -21.87
C GLY A 28 -2.05 -14.71 -21.29
N ARG A 29 -1.77 -13.72 -20.40
CA ARG A 29 -0.49 -13.61 -19.69
C ARG A 29 -0.71 -13.93 -18.22
N GLN A 30 -0.01 -14.97 -17.75
CA GLN A 30 -0.05 -15.38 -16.34
C GLN A 30 1.27 -15.10 -15.60
N ASP A 31 2.24 -14.50 -16.26
CA ASP A 31 3.56 -14.22 -15.71
C ASP A 31 3.67 -12.81 -15.16
N PHE A 32 3.93 -12.70 -13.87
CA PHE A 32 4.21 -11.43 -13.20
C PHE A 32 5.72 -11.15 -13.08
N CYS A 33 6.57 -12.16 -13.34
CA CYS A 33 8.01 -12.03 -13.30
C CYS A 33 8.59 -11.81 -14.70
N ASP A 34 9.50 -10.85 -14.82
CA ASP A 34 10.26 -10.59 -16.04
C ASP A 34 11.73 -10.96 -15.82
N ALA A 35 12.32 -11.70 -16.77
CA ALA A 35 13.74 -12.08 -16.72
C ALA A 35 14.69 -10.88 -16.71
N LYS A 36 14.21 -9.70 -17.09
CA LYS A 36 14.99 -8.45 -17.10
C LYS A 36 14.90 -7.68 -15.78
N ASP A 37 13.89 -7.96 -14.96
CA ASP A 37 13.68 -7.24 -13.72
C ASP A 37 14.71 -7.67 -12.68
N HIS A 38 15.44 -6.69 -12.15
CA HIS A 38 16.42 -6.90 -11.08
C HIS A 38 17.39 -8.08 -11.30
N GLY A 39 17.88 -8.24 -12.54
CA GLY A 39 18.78 -9.33 -12.90
C GLY A 39 18.14 -10.71 -13.03
N GLY A 40 16.80 -10.78 -12.96
CA GLY A 40 16.05 -12.01 -13.17
C GLY A 40 16.10 -13.03 -12.04
N ALA A 41 16.55 -12.65 -10.84
CA ALA A 41 16.70 -13.58 -9.71
C ALA A 41 15.38 -14.23 -9.32
N VAL A 42 14.31 -13.44 -9.17
CA VAL A 42 12.96 -13.94 -8.84
C VAL A 42 12.40 -14.79 -9.99
N HIS A 43 12.63 -14.39 -11.23
CA HIS A 43 12.23 -15.17 -12.41
C HIS A 43 12.87 -16.55 -12.41
N ARG A 44 14.20 -16.64 -12.23
CA ARG A 44 14.90 -17.93 -12.14
C ARG A 44 14.42 -18.77 -10.97
N CYS A 45 14.21 -18.16 -9.81
CA CYS A 45 13.69 -18.84 -8.63
C CYS A 45 12.33 -19.48 -8.92
N LEU A 46 11.35 -18.69 -9.37
CA LEU A 46 10.01 -19.20 -9.66
C LEU A 46 10.00 -20.29 -10.74
N HIS A 47 10.78 -20.12 -11.81
CA HIS A 47 10.91 -21.14 -12.84
C HIS A 47 11.62 -22.41 -12.34
N GLY A 48 12.66 -22.28 -11.54
CA GLY A 48 13.31 -23.42 -10.90
C GLY A 48 12.37 -24.21 -10.00
N ILE A 49 11.58 -23.51 -9.17
CA ILE A 49 10.56 -24.13 -8.33
C ILE A 49 9.49 -24.81 -9.19
N MET A 50 8.99 -24.17 -10.26
CA MET A 50 8.00 -24.79 -11.15
C MET A 50 8.49 -26.11 -11.72
N HIS A 51 9.73 -26.18 -12.19
CA HIS A 51 10.30 -27.45 -12.69
C HIS A 51 10.43 -28.51 -11.60
N LEU A 52 10.77 -28.09 -10.38
CA LEU A 52 10.90 -29.00 -9.24
C LEU A 52 9.58 -29.64 -8.83
N ILE A 53 8.47 -28.88 -8.91
CA ILE A 53 7.14 -29.31 -8.38
C ILE A 53 6.15 -29.73 -9.47
N GLU A 54 6.56 -29.85 -10.72
CA GLU A 54 5.65 -30.05 -11.86
C GLU A 54 4.72 -31.26 -11.65
N ASP A 55 5.29 -32.43 -11.36
CA ASP A 55 4.53 -33.66 -11.14
C ASP A 55 3.65 -33.63 -9.89
N HIS A 56 4.13 -32.99 -8.83
CA HIS A 56 3.42 -32.83 -7.58
C HIS A 56 2.23 -31.89 -7.71
N ALA A 57 2.41 -30.78 -8.42
CA ALA A 57 1.34 -29.79 -8.65
C ALA A 57 0.26 -30.37 -9.55
N GLU A 58 0.62 -31.15 -10.58
CA GLU A 58 -0.34 -31.84 -11.44
C GLU A 58 -1.14 -32.88 -10.66
N SER A 59 -0.47 -33.70 -9.85
CA SER A 59 -1.10 -34.73 -9.01
C SER A 59 -2.06 -34.13 -7.96
N ALA A 60 -1.70 -32.98 -7.38
CA ALA A 60 -2.52 -32.27 -6.43
C ALA A 60 -3.62 -31.41 -7.07
N GLY A 61 -3.62 -31.25 -8.40
CA GLY A 61 -4.57 -30.39 -9.12
C GLY A 61 -4.39 -28.90 -8.82
N ILE A 62 -3.19 -28.47 -8.40
CA ILE A 62 -2.89 -27.09 -8.04
C ILE A 62 -2.18 -26.40 -9.24
N PRO A 63 -2.59 -25.19 -9.63
CA PRO A 63 -1.91 -24.45 -10.68
C PRO A 63 -0.42 -24.24 -10.33
N ILE A 64 0.49 -24.74 -11.16
CA ILE A 64 1.93 -24.79 -10.89
C ILE A 64 2.55 -23.44 -10.53
N ARG A 65 2.14 -22.36 -11.20
CA ARG A 65 2.62 -21.00 -10.91
C ARG A 65 2.15 -20.47 -9.58
N PHE A 66 0.93 -20.79 -9.20
CA PHE A 66 0.39 -20.46 -7.89
C PHE A 66 1.17 -21.20 -6.80
N ALA A 67 1.37 -22.51 -6.97
CA ALA A 67 2.14 -23.32 -6.05
C ALA A 67 3.58 -22.81 -5.90
N ALA A 68 4.27 -22.53 -7.01
CA ALA A 68 5.63 -22.01 -7.00
C ALA A 68 5.74 -20.65 -6.28
N ALA A 69 4.82 -19.72 -6.55
CA ALA A 69 4.81 -18.42 -5.88
C ALA A 69 4.56 -18.57 -4.37
N LYS A 70 3.65 -19.45 -3.97
CA LYS A 70 3.35 -19.72 -2.58
C LYS A 70 4.49 -20.40 -1.83
N LEU A 71 5.15 -21.37 -2.45
CA LEU A 71 6.36 -21.99 -1.88
C LEU A 71 7.49 -20.98 -1.73
N ALA A 72 7.69 -20.11 -2.73
CA ALA A 72 8.69 -19.05 -2.65
C ALA A 72 8.38 -18.05 -1.53
N GLU A 73 7.11 -17.84 -1.15
CA GLU A 73 6.70 -17.04 0.01
C GLU A 73 6.85 -17.78 1.34
N GLY A 74 7.07 -19.10 1.32
CA GLY A 74 7.16 -19.94 2.52
C GLY A 74 5.80 -20.42 3.05
N ASP A 75 4.81 -20.61 2.18
CA ASP A 75 3.48 -21.09 2.56
C ASP A 75 3.51 -22.59 2.90
N HIS A 76 3.33 -22.90 4.19
CA HIS A 76 3.38 -24.27 4.71
C HIS A 76 2.21 -25.13 4.23
N LEU A 77 1.04 -24.54 3.97
CA LEU A 77 -0.14 -25.32 3.52
C LEU A 77 0.09 -25.91 2.14
N ILE A 78 0.68 -25.14 1.24
CA ILE A 78 1.02 -25.64 -0.10
C ILE A 78 2.15 -26.65 -0.02
N LEU A 79 3.15 -26.44 0.84
CA LEU A 79 4.25 -27.39 1.05
C LEU A 79 3.72 -28.76 1.50
N GLU A 80 2.76 -28.79 2.45
CA GLU A 80 2.12 -30.02 2.92
C GLU A 80 1.29 -30.71 1.83
N GLN A 81 0.53 -29.92 1.05
CA GLN A 81 -0.30 -30.46 -0.03
C GLN A 81 0.49 -31.10 -1.16
N LEU A 82 1.66 -30.58 -1.47
CA LEU A 82 2.52 -31.08 -2.54
C LEU A 82 3.30 -32.33 -2.14
N GLN A 83 3.43 -32.63 -0.85
CA GLN A 83 4.08 -33.83 -0.32
C GLN A 83 5.50 -34.04 -0.88
N LEU A 84 6.30 -32.96 -0.96
CA LEU A 84 7.69 -33.03 -1.42
C LEU A 84 8.54 -33.91 -0.51
N ASP A 85 9.48 -34.65 -1.08
CA ASP A 85 10.45 -35.39 -0.32
C ASP A 85 11.51 -34.49 0.34
N GLU A 86 12.37 -35.03 1.20
CA GLU A 86 13.37 -34.22 1.92
C GLU A 86 14.43 -33.63 0.98
N ASN A 87 14.80 -34.31 -0.11
CA ASN A 87 15.77 -33.80 -1.08
C ASN A 87 15.15 -32.65 -1.91
N GLU A 88 13.89 -32.77 -2.25
CA GLU A 88 13.12 -31.72 -2.95
C GLU A 88 12.95 -30.49 -2.07
N LYS A 89 12.66 -30.65 -0.79
CA LYS A 89 12.60 -29.55 0.18
C LYS A 89 13.94 -28.85 0.34
N GLU A 90 15.02 -29.59 0.41
CA GLU A 90 16.38 -29.03 0.48
C GLU A 90 16.71 -28.26 -0.81
N THR A 91 16.37 -28.81 -1.97
CA THR A 91 16.55 -28.15 -3.27
C THR A 91 15.71 -26.88 -3.37
N LEU A 92 14.44 -26.93 -2.93
CA LEU A 92 13.55 -25.77 -2.86
C LEU A 92 14.15 -24.65 -2.01
N GLU A 93 14.62 -24.97 -0.81
CA GLU A 93 15.23 -23.98 0.08
C GLU A 93 16.51 -23.41 -0.51
N HIS A 94 17.33 -24.22 -1.16
CA HIS A 94 18.54 -23.76 -1.84
C HIS A 94 18.21 -22.73 -2.96
N ILE A 95 17.20 -23.00 -3.77
CA ILE A 95 16.75 -22.08 -4.85
C ILE A 95 16.28 -20.75 -4.24
N ILE A 96 15.54 -20.82 -3.14
CA ILE A 96 15.01 -19.61 -2.46
C ILE A 96 16.15 -18.81 -1.83
N VAL A 97 17.05 -19.44 -1.10
CA VAL A 97 18.21 -18.77 -0.47
C VAL A 97 19.12 -18.12 -1.51
N GLN A 98 19.29 -18.76 -2.67
CA GLN A 98 20.03 -18.15 -3.77
C GLN A 98 19.35 -16.84 -4.23
N MET A 99 18.02 -16.84 -4.40
CA MET A 99 17.27 -15.64 -4.76
C MET A 99 17.41 -14.56 -3.69
N GLU A 100 17.26 -14.89 -2.40
CA GLU A 100 17.42 -13.97 -1.28
C GLU A 100 18.81 -13.32 -1.29
N THR A 101 19.84 -14.11 -1.51
CA THR A 101 21.23 -13.64 -1.57
C THR A 101 21.46 -12.69 -2.75
N GLU A 102 20.96 -13.04 -3.94
CA GLU A 102 21.10 -12.22 -5.14
C GLU A 102 20.31 -10.92 -5.05
N ARG A 103 19.15 -10.93 -4.38
CA ARG A 103 18.29 -9.76 -4.19
C ARG A 103 18.69 -8.89 -3.00
N GLY A 104 19.36 -9.45 -2.00
CA GLY A 104 19.57 -8.78 -0.71
C GLY A 104 18.26 -8.49 0.05
N LEU A 105 17.22 -9.25 -0.22
CA LEU A 105 15.87 -9.13 0.37
C LEU A 105 15.43 -10.51 0.86
N ASP A 106 14.60 -10.55 1.90
CA ASP A 106 13.94 -11.78 2.28
C ASP A 106 12.94 -12.24 1.20
N ARG A 107 12.57 -13.52 1.24
CA ARG A 107 11.70 -14.17 0.24
C ARG A 107 10.37 -13.46 0.04
N ALA A 108 9.72 -13.03 1.11
CA ALA A 108 8.43 -12.36 1.04
C ALA A 108 8.57 -10.96 0.42
N ALA A 109 9.60 -10.20 0.81
CA ALA A 109 9.89 -8.90 0.23
C ALA A 109 10.28 -8.99 -1.25
N ALA A 110 11.07 -9.98 -1.65
CA ALA A 110 11.46 -10.18 -3.04
C ALA A 110 10.26 -10.47 -3.96
N ILE A 111 9.33 -11.32 -3.51
CA ILE A 111 8.10 -11.63 -4.25
C ILE A 111 7.16 -10.41 -4.28
N ALA A 112 7.03 -9.69 -3.17
CA ALA A 112 6.23 -8.46 -3.12
C ALA A 112 6.79 -7.40 -4.07
N ASP A 113 8.09 -7.16 -4.07
CA ASP A 113 8.76 -6.20 -4.95
C ASP A 113 8.56 -6.54 -6.43
N MET A 114 8.64 -7.81 -6.81
CA MET A 114 8.31 -8.27 -8.16
C MET A 114 6.86 -7.89 -8.55
N ARG A 115 5.89 -8.14 -7.66
CA ARG A 115 4.47 -7.80 -7.91
C ARG A 115 4.28 -6.30 -8.06
N PHE A 116 4.88 -5.50 -7.19
CA PHE A 116 4.80 -4.04 -7.27
C PHE A 116 5.44 -3.49 -8.53
N THR A 117 6.59 -4.02 -8.95
CA THR A 117 7.25 -3.65 -10.21
C THR A 117 6.34 -3.91 -11.40
N PHE A 118 5.68 -5.07 -11.43
CA PHE A 118 4.72 -5.41 -12.49
C PHE A 118 3.51 -4.45 -12.50
N ILE A 119 2.91 -4.18 -11.34
CA ILE A 119 1.79 -3.25 -11.20
C ILE A 119 2.21 -1.84 -11.64
N GLU A 120 3.39 -1.39 -11.25
CA GLU A 120 3.90 -0.07 -11.63
C GLU A 120 4.06 0.05 -13.16
N LYS A 121 4.59 -0.98 -13.83
CA LYS A 121 4.69 -1.03 -15.29
C LYS A 121 3.32 -0.89 -15.95
N ILE A 122 2.34 -1.68 -15.51
CA ILE A 122 0.98 -1.60 -16.05
C ILE A 122 0.36 -0.22 -15.78
N CYS A 123 0.49 0.29 -14.56
CA CYS A 123 -0.07 1.59 -14.21
C CYS A 123 0.55 2.73 -15.03
N LYS A 124 1.83 2.67 -15.35
CA LYS A 124 2.48 3.66 -16.23
C LYS A 124 1.89 3.70 -17.64
N GLU A 125 1.47 2.54 -18.15
CA GLU A 125 0.92 2.43 -19.50
C GLU A 125 -0.59 2.67 -19.58
N THR A 126 -1.33 2.35 -18.53
CA THR A 126 -2.80 2.30 -18.54
C THR A 126 -3.47 3.40 -17.76
N VAL A 127 -2.82 3.91 -16.70
CA VAL A 127 -3.42 4.91 -15.80
C VAL A 127 -3.16 6.32 -16.34
N VAL A 128 -4.17 6.92 -16.92
CA VAL A 128 -4.19 8.37 -17.16
C VAL A 128 -4.59 9.04 -15.84
N LYS A 129 -3.62 9.62 -15.15
CA LYS A 129 -3.92 10.38 -13.92
C LYS A 129 -4.84 11.55 -14.28
N PRO A 130 -6.04 11.62 -13.71
CA PRO A 130 -6.88 12.80 -13.89
C PRO A 130 -6.13 14.03 -13.40
N HIS A 131 -6.39 15.18 -14.02
CA HIS A 131 -5.81 16.45 -13.56
C HIS A 131 -6.04 16.58 -12.05
N GLU A 132 -4.96 16.65 -11.30
CA GLU A 132 -5.04 16.79 -9.84
C GLU A 132 -5.93 17.98 -9.49
N SER A 133 -6.89 17.78 -8.59
CA SER A 133 -7.79 18.86 -8.19
C SER A 133 -6.94 20.04 -7.65
N ARG A 134 -7.39 21.27 -7.91
CA ARG A 134 -6.69 22.46 -7.42
C ARG A 134 -6.51 22.45 -5.89
N GLU A 135 -7.43 21.78 -5.19
CA GLU A 135 -7.38 21.58 -3.73
C GLU A 135 -6.24 20.66 -3.32
N HIS A 136 -6.06 19.54 -4.03
CA HIS A 136 -4.93 18.63 -3.80
C HIS A 136 -3.59 19.32 -4.03
N MET A 137 -3.46 20.08 -5.13
CA MET A 137 -2.26 20.85 -5.43
C MET A 137 -1.94 21.90 -4.35
N ARG A 138 -2.96 22.53 -3.77
CA ARG A 138 -2.77 23.48 -2.65
C ARG A 138 -2.32 22.77 -1.38
N SER A 139 -2.96 21.64 -1.06
CA SER A 139 -2.61 20.82 0.11
C SER A 139 -1.15 20.34 0.03
N VAL A 140 -0.73 19.80 -1.10
CA VAL A 140 0.66 19.35 -1.31
C VAL A 140 1.67 20.52 -1.21
N LYS A 141 1.32 21.70 -1.75
CA LYS A 141 2.19 22.89 -1.63
C LYS A 141 2.30 23.36 -0.18
N MET A 142 1.19 23.39 0.56
CA MET A 142 1.20 23.76 1.98
C MET A 142 2.02 22.76 2.80
N ASP A 143 1.81 21.48 2.58
CA ASP A 143 2.55 20.41 3.25
C ASP A 143 4.06 20.54 3.00
N LYS A 144 4.47 20.78 1.75
CA LYS A 144 5.86 20.99 1.39
C LYS A 144 6.51 22.19 2.10
N VAL A 145 5.74 23.24 2.40
CA VAL A 145 6.20 24.39 3.14
C VAL A 145 6.27 24.08 4.64
N LEU A 146 5.25 23.44 5.20
CA LEU A 146 5.19 23.13 6.64
C LEU A 146 6.19 22.06 7.05
N THR A 147 6.44 21.06 6.20
CA THR A 147 7.29 19.90 6.50
C THR A 147 8.65 19.94 5.78
N GLY A 148 8.93 20.98 5.02
CA GLY A 148 10.17 21.15 4.29
C GLY A 148 11.38 21.17 5.20
N ARG A 149 12.50 20.54 4.79
CA ARG A 149 13.74 20.37 5.57
C ARG A 149 14.29 21.67 6.21
N PHE A 150 14.11 22.81 5.55
CA PHE A 150 14.59 24.12 6.04
C PHE A 150 13.46 25.03 6.53
N THR A 151 12.20 24.76 6.15
CA THR A 151 11.05 25.60 6.46
C THR A 151 10.24 25.09 7.65
N ALA A 152 10.36 23.81 8.01
CA ALA A 152 9.60 23.20 9.10
C ALA A 152 9.88 23.88 10.44
N ILE A 153 11.15 24.11 10.80
CA ILE A 153 11.52 24.71 12.10
C ILE A 153 11.05 26.18 12.20
N PRO A 154 11.33 27.06 11.24
CA PRO A 154 10.79 28.43 11.28
C PRO A 154 9.27 28.48 11.31
N CYS A 155 8.60 27.63 10.54
CA CYS A 155 7.14 27.55 10.50
C CYS A 155 6.57 27.10 11.85
N PHE A 156 7.18 26.09 12.47
CA PHE A 156 6.81 25.63 13.81
C PHE A 156 6.92 26.74 14.85
N ILE A 157 8.06 27.47 14.87
CA ILE A 157 8.28 28.58 15.80
C ILE A 157 7.24 29.69 15.58
N ALA A 158 6.94 30.02 14.32
CA ALA A 158 5.94 31.04 13.99
C ALA A 158 4.53 30.61 14.45
N ILE A 159 4.13 29.36 14.22
CA ILE A 159 2.83 28.85 14.66
C ILE A 159 2.75 28.81 16.18
N MET A 160 3.79 28.31 16.86
CA MET A 160 3.81 28.28 18.33
C MET A 160 3.79 29.70 18.92
N GLY A 161 4.56 30.63 18.36
CA GLY A 161 4.53 32.03 18.75
C GLY A 161 3.17 32.67 18.58
N LEU A 162 2.50 32.38 17.46
CA LEU A 162 1.11 32.85 17.22
C LEU A 162 0.12 32.27 18.25
N VAL A 163 0.21 30.98 18.56
CA VAL A 163 -0.65 30.34 19.55
C VAL A 163 -0.44 30.97 20.92
N PHE A 164 0.80 31.14 21.36
CA PHE A 164 1.11 31.80 22.64
C PHE A 164 0.59 33.24 22.66
N PHE A 165 0.86 34.04 21.62
CA PHE A 165 0.38 35.41 21.52
C PHE A 165 -1.14 35.47 21.62
N LEU A 166 -1.87 34.66 20.87
CA LEU A 166 -3.33 34.61 20.93
C LEU A 166 -3.84 34.20 22.32
N THR A 167 -3.20 33.21 22.95
CA THR A 167 -3.60 32.74 24.28
C THR A 167 -3.45 33.84 25.33
N PHE A 168 -2.33 34.55 25.34
CA PHE A 168 -2.13 35.64 26.29
C PHE A 168 -3.02 36.83 25.98
N PHE A 169 -3.13 37.22 24.71
CA PHE A 169 -3.97 38.36 24.31
C PHE A 169 -5.45 38.12 24.63
N VAL A 170 -5.99 36.96 24.31
CA VAL A 170 -7.37 36.58 24.61
C VAL A 170 -7.58 36.41 26.11
N GLY A 171 -6.59 35.85 26.82
CA GLY A 171 -6.61 35.68 28.26
C GLY A 171 -6.69 37.04 28.99
N ASP A 172 -5.87 38.00 28.61
CA ASP A 172 -5.87 39.35 29.20
C ASP A 172 -7.15 40.10 28.88
N PHE A 173 -7.67 39.98 27.68
CA PHE A 173 -8.95 40.55 27.30
C PHE A 173 -10.13 40.01 28.13
N LEU A 174 -10.20 38.67 28.29
CA LEU A 174 -11.23 38.02 29.12
C LEU A 174 -11.10 38.40 30.59
N LYS A 175 -9.87 38.48 31.13
CA LYS A 175 -9.59 38.90 32.50
C LYS A 175 -10.08 40.32 32.74
N GLY A 176 -9.73 41.26 31.86
CA GLY A 176 -10.19 42.64 31.95
C GLY A 176 -11.72 42.76 31.86
N GLY A 177 -12.37 41.99 31.00
CA GLY A 177 -13.82 41.93 30.91
C GLY A 177 -14.48 41.40 32.18
N LEU A 178 -13.89 40.37 32.79
CA LEU A 178 -14.41 39.78 34.03
C LEU A 178 -14.22 40.74 35.25
N GLU A 179 -13.04 41.39 35.35
CA GLU A 179 -12.80 42.41 36.39
C GLU A 179 -13.76 43.57 36.28
N TYR A 180 -14.05 44.06 35.07
CA TYR A 180 -15.03 45.10 34.84
C TYR A 180 -16.45 44.66 35.27
N ALA A 181 -16.85 43.45 34.87
CA ALA A 181 -18.17 42.91 35.25
C ALA A 181 -18.31 42.76 36.78
N LEU A 182 -17.26 42.29 37.46
CA LEU A 182 -17.24 42.17 38.91
C LEU A 182 -17.29 43.54 39.63
N ALA A 183 -16.58 44.54 39.12
CA ALA A 183 -16.62 45.89 39.63
C ALA A 183 -18.01 46.49 39.53
N VAL A 184 -18.66 46.39 38.38
CA VAL A 184 -20.05 46.84 38.19
C VAL A 184 -21.03 46.13 39.11
N PHE A 185 -20.90 44.83 39.29
CA PHE A 185 -21.73 44.05 40.20
C PHE A 185 -21.53 44.43 41.67
N SER A 186 -20.29 44.70 42.09
CA SER A 186 -19.97 45.18 43.44
C SER A 186 -20.55 46.57 43.73
N ASP A 187 -20.46 47.50 42.74
CA ASP A 187 -21.02 48.83 42.89
C ASP A 187 -22.56 48.85 42.96
N LEU A 188 -23.21 47.91 42.30
CA LEU A 188 -24.67 47.70 42.39
C LEU A 188 -25.09 47.18 43.75
N ASN A 189 -24.31 46.28 44.36
CA ASN A 189 -24.63 45.70 45.68
C ASN A 189 -24.28 46.62 46.87
N CYS A 190 -23.44 47.62 46.69
CA CYS A 190 -23.11 48.61 47.74
C CYS A 190 -24.11 49.76 47.80
N LYS A 191 -25.10 49.84 46.90
CA LYS A 191 -26.15 50.90 46.88
C LYS A 191 -27.46 50.51 47.49
N GLU A 192 -27.62 49.31 48.02
CA GLU A 192 -28.69 48.88 48.90
C GLU A 192 -28.27 49.00 50.39
#